data_406c51b6bd0913f2da23b9c6492d066a
#
_entry.id   406c51b6bd0913f2da23b9c6492d066a
#
_cell.length_a   1.000
_cell.length_b   1.000
_cell.length_c   1.000
_cell.angle_alpha   90.00
_cell.angle_beta   90.00
_cell.angle_gamma   90.00
#
_symmetry.space_group_name_H-M   'P 1'
#
loop_
_entity.id
_entity.type
_entity.pdbx_description
1 polymer ?
#
loop_
_entity_poly.entity_id
_entity_poly.type
_entity_poly.pdbx_seq_one_letter_code
_entity_poly.pdbx_strand_id
1 'polypeptide(L)'
;MSTTYLLVIKGVFKMADSKLRTLFLDFARYLGEKDAEIAKLISATKVITGQGSPEGKVVADKDVTYIDTNRTLGAYKWVKTTAGGNTGWKVVEGDTGWVEITRATTRKNSSNKVWIRRVNERVTWKFGGAQFDWFGIVAQADKSWTGLAKGGKIYHTYICPPTWNLIPVGFRSPSSLIGQFYSDLTNKAYGVWKLGGVNDKNQFRLEFFDQEDAKKAIDDIRFDTITYLTDDTWPTAFQ
;
A
#
# COMPACT_ATOMS: atom_id res chain seq x y z
N MET A 1 -26.36 -24.71 -44.61
CA MET A 1 -25.97 -26.09 -44.90
C MET A 1 -27.10 -26.75 -45.68
N SER A 2 -26.80 -27.31 -46.84
CA SER A 2 -27.81 -27.87 -47.74
C SER A 2 -28.48 -29.08 -47.12
N THR A 3 -29.79 -29.20 -47.26
CA THR A 3 -30.66 -30.31 -46.82
C THR A 3 -30.14 -31.68 -47.25
N THR A 4 -29.39 -31.72 -48.34
CA THR A 4 -28.74 -32.91 -48.89
C THR A 4 -27.64 -33.47 -47.98
N TYR A 5 -26.82 -32.63 -47.33
CA TYR A 5 -25.79 -33.06 -46.39
C TYR A 5 -26.37 -33.70 -45.14
N LEU A 6 -27.50 -33.17 -44.66
CA LEU A 6 -28.17 -33.69 -43.47
C LEU A 6 -28.78 -35.08 -43.71
N LEU A 7 -29.25 -35.36 -44.93
CA LEU A 7 -29.79 -36.68 -45.34
C LEU A 7 -28.69 -37.73 -45.49
N VAL A 8 -27.54 -37.38 -46.06
CA VAL A 8 -26.39 -38.29 -46.19
C VAL A 8 -25.84 -38.66 -44.80
N ILE A 9 -25.72 -37.71 -43.89
CA ILE A 9 -25.30 -37.99 -42.53
C ILE A 9 -26.31 -38.92 -41.82
N LYS A 10 -27.62 -38.69 -41.97
CA LYS A 10 -28.65 -39.57 -41.42
C LYS A 10 -28.62 -40.98 -41.99
N GLY A 11 -28.28 -41.14 -43.28
CA GLY A 11 -28.14 -42.45 -43.95
C GLY A 11 -26.93 -43.22 -43.47
N VAL A 12 -25.79 -42.60 -43.31
CA VAL A 12 -24.55 -43.23 -42.82
C VAL A 12 -24.70 -43.67 -41.35
N PHE A 13 -25.41 -42.92 -40.54
CA PHE A 13 -25.65 -43.29 -39.12
C PHE A 13 -26.69 -44.44 -38.95
N LYS A 14 -27.47 -44.78 -39.98
CA LYS A 14 -28.44 -45.91 -39.92
C LYS A 14 -27.77 -47.28 -40.05
N MET A 15 -26.54 -47.32 -40.53
CA MET A 15 -25.76 -48.56 -40.72
C MET A 15 -24.53 -48.71 -39.88
N ALA A 16 -24.28 -47.75 -38.98
CA ALA A 16 -23.13 -47.80 -38.06
C ALA A 16 -23.44 -48.74 -36.89
N ASP A 17 -22.56 -49.72 -36.69
CA ASP A 17 -22.52 -50.58 -35.51
C ASP A 17 -22.76 -49.75 -34.24
N SER A 18 -23.57 -50.26 -33.33
CA SER A 18 -23.93 -49.63 -32.07
C SER A 18 -22.70 -49.17 -31.27
N LYS A 19 -21.59 -49.88 -31.39
CA LYS A 19 -20.30 -49.56 -30.79
C LYS A 19 -19.69 -48.27 -31.38
N LEU A 20 -19.76 -48.06 -32.69
CA LEU A 20 -19.24 -46.87 -33.34
C LEU A 20 -20.04 -45.62 -32.92
N ARG A 21 -21.34 -45.74 -32.80
CA ARG A 21 -22.22 -44.69 -32.32
C ARG A 21 -21.91 -44.29 -30.85
N THR A 22 -21.71 -45.30 -30.01
CA THR A 22 -21.35 -45.08 -28.62
C THR A 22 -19.99 -44.35 -28.54
N LEU A 23 -18.99 -44.82 -29.30
CA LEU A 23 -17.67 -44.18 -29.35
C LEU A 23 -17.75 -42.71 -29.79
N PHE A 24 -18.59 -42.39 -30.76
CA PHE A 24 -18.77 -41.02 -31.25
C PHE A 24 -19.44 -40.12 -30.21
N LEU A 25 -20.43 -40.64 -29.48
CA LEU A 25 -21.08 -39.92 -28.41
C LEU A 25 -20.14 -39.66 -27.21
N ASP A 26 -19.34 -40.67 -26.88
CA ASP A 26 -18.34 -40.56 -25.83
C ASP A 26 -17.23 -39.53 -26.18
N PHE A 27 -16.79 -39.54 -27.43
CA PHE A 27 -15.83 -38.56 -27.92
C PHE A 27 -16.42 -37.14 -27.97
N ALA A 28 -17.67 -36.98 -28.40
CA ALA A 28 -18.35 -35.68 -28.37
C ALA A 28 -18.52 -35.15 -26.95
N ARG A 29 -18.86 -36.02 -25.99
CA ARG A 29 -18.92 -35.66 -24.57
C ARG A 29 -17.56 -35.24 -24.03
N TYR A 30 -16.50 -36.01 -24.30
CA TYR A 30 -15.14 -35.71 -23.91
C TYR A 30 -14.68 -34.35 -24.45
N LEU A 31 -14.96 -34.03 -25.71
CA LEU A 31 -14.64 -32.71 -26.29
C LEU A 31 -15.39 -31.58 -25.57
N GLY A 32 -16.68 -31.79 -25.28
CA GLY A 32 -17.47 -30.79 -24.54
C GLY A 32 -16.95 -30.56 -23.11
N GLU A 33 -16.50 -31.61 -22.44
CA GLU A 33 -15.88 -31.48 -21.11
C GLU A 33 -14.54 -30.71 -21.20
N LYS A 34 -13.72 -30.99 -22.22
CA LYS A 34 -12.45 -30.26 -22.42
C LYS A 34 -12.65 -28.80 -22.81
N ASP A 35 -13.63 -28.49 -23.62
CA ASP A 35 -13.99 -27.10 -23.94
C ASP A 35 -14.43 -26.32 -22.68
N ALA A 36 -15.22 -26.96 -21.82
CA ALA A 36 -15.62 -26.34 -20.54
C ALA A 36 -14.42 -26.13 -19.58
N GLU A 37 -13.50 -27.10 -19.54
CA GLU A 37 -12.27 -26.97 -18.75
C GLU A 37 -11.37 -25.85 -19.29
N ILE A 38 -11.18 -25.77 -20.61
CA ILE A 38 -10.44 -24.70 -21.28
C ILE A 38 -11.09 -23.33 -21.01
N ALA A 39 -12.41 -23.23 -21.14
CA ALA A 39 -13.13 -21.98 -20.85
C ALA A 39 -12.96 -21.53 -19.39
N LYS A 40 -12.97 -22.49 -18.45
CA LYS A 40 -12.70 -22.22 -17.03
C LYS A 40 -11.27 -21.73 -16.80
N LEU A 41 -10.26 -22.36 -17.43
CA LEU A 41 -8.86 -21.94 -17.35
C LEU A 41 -8.65 -20.54 -17.95
N ILE A 42 -9.24 -20.25 -19.10
CA ILE A 42 -9.20 -18.92 -19.73
C ILE A 42 -9.84 -17.88 -18.81
N SER A 43 -10.98 -18.19 -18.20
CA SER A 43 -11.66 -17.31 -17.25
C SER A 43 -10.81 -17.06 -15.99
N ALA A 44 -10.15 -18.09 -15.47
CA ALA A 44 -9.29 -18.00 -14.29
C ALA A 44 -8.01 -17.18 -14.54
N THR A 45 -7.53 -17.12 -15.80
CA THR A 45 -6.33 -16.34 -16.16
C THR A 45 -6.65 -14.95 -16.71
N LYS A 46 -7.93 -14.53 -16.67
CA LYS A 46 -8.34 -13.24 -17.24
C LYS A 46 -7.67 -12.09 -16.54
N VAL A 47 -6.85 -11.37 -17.28
CA VAL A 47 -6.27 -10.09 -16.89
C VAL A 47 -7.13 -8.97 -17.46
N ILE A 48 -7.61 -8.08 -16.61
CA ILE A 48 -8.30 -6.86 -17.00
C ILE A 48 -7.26 -5.75 -17.06
N THR A 49 -7.30 -4.92 -18.09
CA THR A 49 -6.46 -3.72 -18.20
C THR A 49 -7.34 -2.48 -18.20
N GLY A 50 -6.85 -1.40 -17.62
CA GLY A 50 -7.55 -0.13 -17.59
C GLY A 50 -6.68 0.99 -17.04
N GLN A 51 -7.29 2.13 -16.77
CA GLN A 51 -6.63 3.32 -16.26
C GLN A 51 -7.16 3.68 -14.88
N GLY A 52 -6.28 3.90 -13.93
CA GLY A 52 -6.61 4.23 -12.56
C GLY A 52 -6.94 3.03 -11.68
N SER A 53 -7.25 3.31 -10.41
CA SER A 53 -7.64 2.30 -9.44
C SER A 53 -8.92 1.57 -9.87
N PRO A 54 -8.94 0.22 -9.84
CA PRO A 54 -10.16 -0.55 -10.08
C PRO A 54 -11.14 -0.52 -8.91
N GLU A 55 -10.68 -0.13 -7.71
CA GLU A 55 -11.50 -0.11 -6.49
C GLU A 55 -12.71 0.79 -6.65
N GLY A 56 -13.90 0.23 -6.39
CA GLY A 56 -15.18 0.91 -6.56
C GLY A 56 -15.67 1.06 -8.00
N LYS A 57 -14.92 0.57 -9.00
CA LYS A 57 -15.21 0.79 -10.43
C LYS A 57 -15.32 -0.51 -11.23
N VAL A 58 -14.42 -1.45 -11.02
CA VAL A 58 -14.29 -2.66 -11.86
C VAL A 58 -14.89 -3.85 -11.13
N VAL A 59 -15.96 -4.40 -11.69
CA VAL A 59 -16.58 -5.64 -11.19
C VAL A 59 -15.76 -6.84 -11.67
N ALA A 60 -15.39 -7.71 -10.77
CA ALA A 60 -14.67 -8.94 -11.08
C ALA A 60 -14.88 -10.00 -10.00
N ASP A 61 -14.60 -11.26 -10.36
CA ASP A 61 -14.53 -12.36 -9.43
C ASP A 61 -13.22 -12.37 -8.66
N LYS A 62 -13.19 -13.13 -7.57
CA LYS A 62 -11.99 -13.31 -6.76
C LYS A 62 -10.82 -13.84 -7.62
N ASP A 63 -9.61 -13.43 -7.27
CA ASP A 63 -8.33 -13.80 -7.90
C ASP A 63 -8.12 -13.26 -9.34
N VAL A 64 -9.05 -12.45 -9.86
CA VAL A 64 -8.84 -11.72 -11.11
C VAL A 64 -7.77 -10.65 -10.91
N THR A 65 -6.85 -10.55 -11.89
CA THR A 65 -5.80 -9.54 -11.94
C THR A 65 -6.26 -8.31 -12.74
N TYR A 66 -5.93 -7.11 -12.25
CA TYR A 66 -6.11 -5.86 -12.98
C TYR A 66 -4.76 -5.14 -13.11
N ILE A 67 -4.48 -4.64 -14.31
CA ILE A 67 -3.29 -3.84 -14.63
C ILE A 67 -3.72 -2.40 -14.87
N ASP A 68 -3.22 -1.49 -14.04
CA ASP A 68 -3.36 -0.05 -14.26
C ASP A 68 -2.27 0.43 -15.22
N THR A 69 -2.65 0.71 -16.46
CA THR A 69 -1.73 1.13 -17.51
C THR A 69 -1.14 2.53 -17.25
N ASN A 70 -1.80 3.35 -16.43
CA ASN A 70 -1.30 4.69 -16.04
C ASN A 70 -0.41 4.66 -14.81
N ARG A 71 -0.34 3.52 -14.11
CA ARG A 71 0.38 3.42 -12.82
C ARG A 71 -0.05 4.53 -11.84
N THR A 72 -1.35 4.72 -11.70
CA THR A 72 -1.94 5.80 -10.91
C THR A 72 -1.44 5.75 -9.49
N LEU A 73 -0.84 6.86 -9.02
CA LEU A 73 -0.16 6.94 -7.72
C LEU A 73 0.83 5.79 -7.48
N GLY A 74 1.47 5.31 -8.55
CA GLY A 74 2.46 4.24 -8.51
C GLY A 74 1.91 2.82 -8.45
N ALA A 75 0.60 2.62 -8.37
CA ALA A 75 0.00 1.29 -8.41
C ALA A 75 0.03 0.74 -9.83
N TYR A 76 0.51 -0.50 -9.98
CA TYR A 76 0.60 -1.14 -11.29
C TYR A 76 -0.34 -2.34 -11.39
N LYS A 77 -0.23 -3.28 -10.46
CA LYS A 77 -0.97 -4.55 -10.50
C LYS A 77 -1.83 -4.72 -9.27
N TRP A 78 -3.08 -5.08 -9.51
CA TRP A 78 -4.09 -5.32 -8.48
C TRP A 78 -4.61 -6.74 -8.57
N VAL A 79 -5.01 -7.30 -7.45
CA VAL A 79 -5.71 -8.59 -7.37
C VAL A 79 -7.01 -8.40 -6.62
N LYS A 80 -8.07 -9.00 -7.14
CA LYS A 80 -9.37 -9.03 -6.47
C LYS A 80 -9.34 -10.04 -5.32
N THR A 81 -9.58 -9.58 -4.11
CA THR A 81 -9.50 -10.44 -2.91
C THR A 81 -10.86 -10.98 -2.43
N THR A 82 -11.94 -10.38 -2.92
CA THR A 82 -13.33 -10.73 -2.57
C THR A 82 -14.07 -11.28 -3.79
N ALA A 83 -15.04 -12.15 -3.58
CA ALA A 83 -15.87 -12.67 -4.65
C ALA A 83 -16.89 -11.62 -5.12
N GLY A 84 -17.03 -11.46 -6.45
CA GLY A 84 -17.99 -10.55 -7.07
C GLY A 84 -17.80 -9.08 -6.72
N GLY A 85 -18.63 -8.19 -7.29
CA GLY A 85 -18.65 -6.78 -6.99
C GLY A 85 -17.41 -6.00 -7.47
N ASN A 86 -17.39 -4.70 -7.15
CA ASN A 86 -16.36 -3.75 -7.61
C ASN A 86 -15.39 -3.31 -6.51
N THR A 87 -15.47 -3.88 -5.30
CA THR A 87 -14.62 -3.55 -4.15
C THR A 87 -13.75 -4.74 -3.73
N GLY A 88 -12.71 -4.49 -2.91
CA GLY A 88 -11.80 -5.53 -2.45
C GLY A 88 -10.64 -5.78 -3.40
N TRP A 89 -10.22 -4.78 -4.13
CA TRP A 89 -9.00 -4.81 -4.92
C TRP A 89 -7.78 -4.44 -4.07
N LYS A 90 -6.73 -5.25 -4.14
CA LYS A 90 -5.48 -5.05 -3.40
C LYS A 90 -4.32 -4.87 -4.38
N VAL A 91 -3.49 -3.86 -4.16
CA VAL A 91 -2.24 -3.69 -4.90
C VAL A 91 -1.25 -4.79 -4.49
N VAL A 92 -0.72 -5.50 -5.48
CA VAL A 92 0.31 -6.53 -5.30
C VAL A 92 1.64 -6.12 -5.92
N GLU A 93 1.60 -5.13 -6.82
CA GLU A 93 2.79 -4.51 -7.39
C GLU A 93 2.55 -3.01 -7.53
N GLY A 94 3.30 -2.21 -6.78
CA GLY A 94 3.20 -0.77 -6.80
C GLY A 94 4.35 -0.10 -6.06
N ASP A 95 4.67 1.12 -6.48
CA ASP A 95 5.68 1.97 -5.88
C ASP A 95 5.24 3.43 -6.00
N THR A 96 4.95 4.06 -4.86
CA THR A 96 4.51 5.46 -4.84
C THR A 96 5.60 6.45 -5.20
N GLY A 97 6.87 6.00 -5.26
CA GLY A 97 7.99 6.92 -5.20
C GLY A 97 8.06 7.63 -3.85
N TRP A 98 8.99 8.58 -3.72
CA TRP A 98 9.11 9.39 -2.52
C TRP A 98 8.09 10.52 -2.50
N VAL A 99 7.22 10.52 -1.50
CA VAL A 99 6.19 11.53 -1.25
C VAL A 99 6.65 12.42 -0.11
N GLU A 100 6.76 13.73 -0.33
CA GLU A 100 7.13 14.68 0.72
C GLU A 100 5.94 14.96 1.64
N ILE A 101 6.17 14.90 2.96
CA ILE A 101 5.24 15.41 3.96
C ILE A 101 5.52 16.90 4.15
N THR A 102 4.87 17.72 3.36
CA THR A 102 5.18 19.14 3.20
C THR A 102 5.01 19.98 4.47
N ARG A 103 4.17 19.51 5.39
CA ARG A 103 3.86 20.18 6.66
C ARG A 103 4.49 19.49 7.87
N ALA A 104 5.33 18.48 7.64
CA ALA A 104 6.11 17.91 8.72
C ALA A 104 6.92 19.03 9.37
N THR A 105 6.82 19.11 10.65
CA THR A 105 7.07 20.34 11.36
C THR A 105 8.44 20.51 11.91
N THR A 106 8.68 21.68 12.47
CA THR A 106 9.90 22.09 13.16
C THR A 106 11.11 22.23 12.26
N ARG A 107 10.89 22.54 10.99
CA ARG A 107 11.98 22.80 10.06
C ARG A 107 12.50 24.22 10.23
N LYS A 108 13.80 24.35 10.35
CA LYS A 108 14.48 25.66 10.38
C LYS A 108 14.70 26.19 8.97
N ASN A 109 14.88 25.30 8.01
CA ASN A 109 15.15 25.65 6.62
C ASN A 109 14.48 24.65 5.66
N SER A 110 14.53 24.97 4.37
CA SER A 110 13.91 24.17 3.31
C SER A 110 14.57 22.82 3.06
N SER A 111 15.78 22.60 3.59
CA SER A 111 16.49 21.31 3.43
C SER A 111 16.01 20.23 4.39
N ASN A 112 15.33 20.65 5.47
CA ASN A 112 14.81 19.73 6.49
C ASN A 112 13.47 19.17 6.06
N LYS A 113 13.52 18.11 5.28
CA LYS A 113 12.35 17.49 4.68
C LYS A 113 12.11 16.10 5.23
N VAL A 114 10.87 15.68 5.18
CA VAL A 114 10.43 14.33 5.53
C VAL A 114 9.72 13.74 4.34
N TRP A 115 10.12 12.55 3.95
CA TRP A 115 9.48 11.79 2.89
C TRP A 115 9.07 10.42 3.36
N ILE A 116 8.05 9.90 2.72
CA ILE A 116 7.59 8.53 2.85
C ILE A 116 7.52 7.89 1.47
N ARG A 117 7.73 6.59 1.41
CA ARG A 117 7.57 5.78 0.20
C ARG A 117 6.89 4.48 0.55
N ARG A 118 5.96 4.07 -0.28
CA ARG A 118 5.34 2.76 -0.15
C ARG A 118 5.67 1.91 -1.38
N VAL A 119 6.24 0.72 -1.13
CA VAL A 119 6.44 -0.32 -2.13
C VAL A 119 5.63 -1.54 -1.70
N ASN A 120 4.60 -1.87 -2.44
CA ASN A 120 3.61 -2.87 -2.06
C ASN A 120 3.00 -2.56 -0.68
N GLU A 121 3.29 -3.36 0.33
CA GLU A 121 2.83 -3.16 1.71
C GLU A 121 3.87 -2.47 2.60
N ARG A 122 5.10 -2.29 2.11
CA ARG A 122 6.21 -1.72 2.89
C ARG A 122 6.25 -0.22 2.77
N VAL A 123 6.20 0.46 3.90
CA VAL A 123 6.41 1.90 4.03
C VAL A 123 7.79 2.18 4.60
N THR A 124 8.50 3.12 4.01
CA THR A 124 9.83 3.56 4.44
C THR A 124 9.84 5.08 4.60
N TRP A 125 10.46 5.58 5.66
CA TRP A 125 10.65 6.99 5.93
C TRP A 125 12.05 7.43 5.57
N LYS A 126 12.17 8.67 5.10
CA LYS A 126 13.43 9.34 4.82
C LYS A 126 13.39 10.75 5.40
N PHE A 127 14.43 11.12 6.09
CA PHE A 127 14.61 12.42 6.72
C PHE A 127 15.79 13.17 6.12
N GLY A 128 15.65 14.49 6.00
CA GLY A 128 16.70 15.36 5.53
C GLY A 128 16.80 15.50 4.02
N GLY A 129 17.58 16.44 3.60
CA GLY A 129 18.15 16.59 2.26
C GLY A 129 19.59 16.13 2.31
N ALA A 130 20.53 17.04 2.04
CA ALA A 130 21.95 16.81 2.29
C ALA A 130 22.24 16.75 3.80
N GLN A 131 21.49 17.51 4.59
CA GLN A 131 21.56 17.54 6.05
C GLN A 131 20.16 17.62 6.62
N PHE A 132 19.93 16.95 7.73
CA PHE A 132 18.72 17.07 8.53
C PHE A 132 19.03 17.85 9.81
N ASP A 133 18.91 19.14 9.69
CA ASP A 133 19.09 20.02 10.86
C ASP A 133 17.81 20.02 11.66
N TRP A 134 17.94 19.70 12.92
CA TRP A 134 16.88 19.83 13.89
C TRP A 134 17.07 21.09 14.71
N PHE A 135 16.01 21.75 15.07
CA PHE A 135 16.08 22.92 15.92
C PHE A 135 15.19 22.80 17.12
N GLY A 136 15.61 23.51 18.15
CA GLY A 136 15.01 23.46 19.46
C GLY A 136 13.49 23.61 19.39
N ILE A 137 12.84 22.68 19.99
CA ILE A 137 11.41 22.58 20.14
C ILE A 137 10.83 23.84 20.83
N VAL A 138 11.63 24.46 21.69
CA VAL A 138 11.24 25.62 22.49
C VAL A 138 11.18 26.93 21.69
N ALA A 139 11.86 26.98 20.54
CA ALA A 139 11.89 28.16 19.68
C ALA A 139 10.59 28.35 18.86
N GLN A 140 9.63 27.49 19.02
CA GLN A 140 8.36 27.59 18.27
C GLN A 140 7.39 28.51 18.99
N ALA A 141 6.86 29.49 18.27
CA ALA A 141 5.82 30.36 18.75
C ALA A 141 4.53 29.62 19.11
N ASP A 142 4.27 28.52 18.42
CA ASP A 142 3.15 27.64 18.71
C ASP A 142 3.61 26.42 19.52
N LYS A 143 3.33 26.47 20.81
CA LYS A 143 3.64 25.40 21.77
C LYS A 143 2.65 24.23 21.70
N SER A 144 1.72 24.20 20.76
CA SER A 144 0.69 23.17 20.66
C SER A 144 1.27 21.78 20.38
N TRP A 145 2.51 21.70 19.93
CA TRP A 145 3.21 20.46 19.54
C TRP A 145 4.23 19.99 20.55
N THR A 146 4.44 20.75 21.60
CA THR A 146 5.36 20.39 22.66
C THR A 146 4.57 20.11 23.92
N GLY A 147 4.96 19.14 24.68
CA GLY A 147 4.31 18.82 25.94
C GLY A 147 5.24 18.21 26.95
N LEU A 148 4.88 18.42 28.21
CA LEU A 148 5.46 17.68 29.31
C LEU A 148 4.65 16.42 29.53
N ALA A 149 5.31 15.27 29.68
CA ALA A 149 4.63 14.12 30.21
C ALA A 149 4.05 14.40 31.59
N LYS A 150 2.95 13.75 31.90
CA LYS A 150 2.31 13.82 33.19
C LYS A 150 3.33 13.50 34.29
N GLY A 151 3.65 14.48 35.12
CA GLY A 151 4.72 14.38 36.14
C GLY A 151 5.99 15.19 35.81
N GLY A 152 6.02 15.97 34.73
CA GLY A 152 7.03 16.99 34.45
C GLY A 152 8.40 16.48 34.01
N LYS A 153 8.56 15.20 33.69
CA LYS A 153 9.87 14.59 33.46
C LYS A 153 10.23 14.30 32.01
N ILE A 154 9.31 14.35 31.09
CA ILE A 154 9.57 14.01 29.67
C ILE A 154 9.02 15.09 28.77
N TYR A 155 9.88 15.69 27.97
CA TYR A 155 9.49 16.59 26.89
C TYR A 155 9.29 15.80 25.62
N HIS A 156 8.20 16.10 24.92
CA HIS A 156 7.95 15.55 23.60
C HIS A 156 7.68 16.66 22.58
N THR A 157 7.94 16.35 21.34
CA THR A 157 7.52 17.16 20.19
C THR A 157 7.03 16.25 19.08
N TYR A 158 6.37 16.84 18.09
CA TYR A 158 5.85 16.09 16.96
C TYR A 158 6.54 16.50 15.66
N ILE A 159 6.96 15.49 14.89
CA ILE A 159 7.25 15.67 13.47
C ILE A 159 5.92 15.72 12.70
N CYS A 160 4.99 14.84 13.05
CA CYS A 160 3.64 14.87 12.54
C CYS A 160 2.66 14.89 13.73
N PRO A 161 2.08 16.05 14.05
CA PRO A 161 1.05 16.14 15.08
C PRO A 161 -0.20 15.33 14.71
N PRO A 162 -0.81 14.63 15.67
CA PRO A 162 -1.95 13.75 15.41
C PRO A 162 -3.15 14.45 14.79
N THR A 163 -3.37 15.70 15.20
CA THR A 163 -4.53 16.50 14.77
C THR A 163 -4.40 17.05 13.34
N TRP A 164 -3.22 17.01 12.76
CA TRP A 164 -2.95 17.60 11.44
C TRP A 164 -3.10 16.65 10.27
N ASN A 165 -3.30 15.37 10.53
CA ASN A 165 -3.47 14.34 9.51
C ASN A 165 -2.39 14.35 8.42
N LEU A 166 -1.13 14.62 8.79
CA LEU A 166 -0.03 14.78 7.84
C LEU A 166 0.42 13.47 7.22
N ILE A 167 0.20 12.33 7.89
CA ILE A 167 0.52 11.02 7.34
C ILE A 167 -0.67 10.57 6.50
N PRO A 168 -0.54 10.53 5.18
CA PRO A 168 -1.66 10.19 4.31
C PRO A 168 -2.17 8.76 4.56
N VAL A 169 -3.46 8.55 4.32
CA VAL A 169 -4.01 7.21 4.24
C VAL A 169 -3.24 6.44 3.16
N GLY A 170 -2.90 5.21 3.45
CA GLY A 170 -2.04 4.40 2.60
C GLY A 170 -0.62 4.25 3.11
N PHE A 171 -0.21 5.07 4.10
CA PHE A 171 1.14 5.05 4.65
C PHE A 171 1.17 4.87 6.17
N ARG A 172 0.02 4.69 6.81
CA ARG A 172 -0.08 4.66 8.27
C ARG A 172 0.36 3.33 8.84
N SER A 173 1.02 3.38 10.00
CA SER A 173 1.34 2.16 10.73
C SER A 173 0.09 1.60 11.42
N PRO A 174 -0.17 0.29 11.32
CA PRO A 174 -1.28 -0.35 12.02
C PRO A 174 -1.04 -0.48 13.52
N SER A 175 0.21 -0.33 13.95
CA SER A 175 0.64 -0.48 15.34
C SER A 175 1.52 0.68 15.78
N SER A 176 1.70 0.82 17.09
CA SER A 176 2.69 1.76 17.65
C SER A 176 4.09 1.21 17.45
N LEU A 177 4.93 1.98 16.77
CA LEU A 177 6.34 1.69 16.58
C LEU A 177 7.16 2.63 17.43
N ILE A 178 8.29 2.13 17.93
CA ILE A 178 9.23 2.87 18.76
C ILE A 178 10.66 2.54 18.32
N GLY A 179 11.51 3.56 18.32
CA GLY A 179 12.94 3.42 18.09
C GLY A 179 13.68 4.59 18.71
N GLN A 180 14.98 4.67 18.50
CA GLN A 180 15.81 5.73 19.06
C GLN A 180 16.18 6.78 18.02
N PHE A 181 16.51 7.98 18.49
CA PHE A 181 17.11 9.01 17.66
C PHE A 181 18.35 9.58 18.35
N TYR A 182 19.33 9.96 17.55
CA TYR A 182 20.69 10.24 17.98
C TYR A 182 21.20 11.55 17.43
N SER A 183 22.24 12.06 18.06
CA SER A 183 23.14 13.06 17.48
C SER A 183 24.14 12.38 16.54
N ASP A 184 24.26 12.86 15.32
CA ASP A 184 25.30 12.41 14.39
C ASP A 184 26.71 12.83 14.84
N LEU A 185 26.81 14.00 15.47
CA LEU A 185 28.09 14.55 15.91
C LEU A 185 28.70 13.83 17.12
N THR A 186 27.85 13.38 18.04
CA THR A 186 28.31 12.85 19.32
C THR A 186 27.93 11.41 19.59
N ASN A 187 27.15 10.80 18.69
CA ASN A 187 26.52 9.49 18.88
C ASN A 187 25.67 9.40 20.17
N LYS A 188 25.33 10.54 20.78
CA LYS A 188 24.46 10.57 21.95
C LYS A 188 23.04 10.21 21.57
N ALA A 189 22.43 9.24 22.24
CA ALA A 189 21.00 9.01 22.14
C ALA A 189 20.25 10.16 22.83
N TYR A 190 19.44 10.88 22.07
CA TYR A 190 18.63 11.96 22.62
C TYR A 190 17.30 11.49 23.19
N GLY A 191 16.77 10.40 22.68
CA GLY A 191 15.46 9.93 23.09
C GLY A 191 14.91 8.83 22.20
N VAL A 192 13.59 8.69 22.23
CA VAL A 192 12.85 7.75 21.42
C VAL A 192 11.88 8.47 20.50
N TRP A 193 11.74 7.94 19.31
CA TRP A 193 10.64 8.29 18.41
C TRP A 193 9.50 7.28 18.56
N LYS A 194 8.28 7.76 18.39
CA LYS A 194 7.06 6.95 18.38
C LYS A 194 6.24 7.29 17.15
N LEU A 195 5.90 6.28 16.37
CA LEU A 195 5.13 6.42 15.14
C LEU A 195 3.86 5.58 15.22
N GLY A 196 2.74 6.20 14.87
CA GLY A 196 1.46 5.52 14.84
C GLY A 196 0.93 5.14 16.22
N GLY A 197 -0.07 4.29 16.23
CA GLY A 197 -0.73 3.75 17.42
C GLY A 197 -2.17 3.37 17.13
N VAL A 198 -2.76 2.56 18.01
CA VAL A 198 -4.14 2.08 17.86
C VAL A 198 -5.13 3.26 17.78
N ASN A 199 -4.90 4.29 18.59
CA ASN A 199 -5.79 5.46 18.69
C ASN A 199 -5.31 6.66 17.87
N ASP A 200 -4.12 6.58 17.27
CA ASP A 200 -3.50 7.73 16.64
C ASP A 200 -2.50 7.34 15.56
N LYS A 201 -3.04 6.83 14.46
CA LYS A 201 -2.24 6.39 13.31
C LYS A 201 -1.48 7.53 12.60
N ASN A 202 -1.81 8.79 12.91
CA ASN A 202 -1.26 9.95 12.23
C ASN A 202 -0.09 10.63 12.97
N GLN A 203 0.28 10.16 14.15
CA GLN A 203 1.32 10.80 14.91
C GLN A 203 2.71 10.29 14.56
N PHE A 204 3.67 11.22 14.56
CA PHE A 204 5.08 10.92 14.67
C PHE A 204 5.67 11.86 15.73
N ARG A 205 6.03 11.29 16.88
CA ARG A 205 6.42 12.00 18.09
C ARG A 205 7.84 11.66 18.49
N LEU A 206 8.57 12.65 18.99
CA LEU A 206 9.87 12.50 19.65
C LEU A 206 9.71 12.71 21.15
N GLU A 207 10.30 11.84 21.95
CA GLU A 207 10.37 11.97 23.42
C GLU A 207 11.83 11.97 23.83
N PHE A 208 12.26 13.05 24.46
CA PHE A 208 13.66 13.23 24.91
C PHE A 208 13.89 12.55 26.25
N PHE A 209 15.07 11.95 26.42
CA PHE A 209 15.51 11.42 27.72
C PHE A 209 15.87 12.52 28.69
N ASP A 210 16.44 13.60 28.18
CA ASP A 210 16.85 14.75 28.96
C ASP A 210 16.00 15.98 28.58
N GLN A 211 15.43 16.63 29.61
CA GLN A 211 14.65 17.85 29.43
C GLN A 211 15.47 19.01 28.89
N GLU A 212 16.74 19.08 29.26
CA GLU A 212 17.63 20.14 28.81
C GLU A 212 17.95 20.00 27.32
N ASP A 213 18.06 18.80 26.81
CA ASP A 213 18.21 18.56 25.37
C ASP A 213 16.96 19.01 24.59
N ALA A 214 15.77 18.82 25.15
CA ALA A 214 14.54 19.31 24.56
C ALA A 214 14.42 20.81 24.45
N LYS A 215 15.15 21.55 25.30
CA LYS A 215 15.16 23.02 25.32
C LYS A 215 16.19 23.65 24.39
N LYS A 216 17.14 22.87 23.91
CA LYS A 216 18.22 23.33 23.04
C LYS A 216 17.82 23.29 21.57
N ALA A 217 18.45 24.15 20.77
CA ALA A 217 18.51 23.94 19.34
C ALA A 217 19.43 22.77 19.08
N ILE A 218 18.88 21.72 18.43
CA ILE A 218 19.64 20.53 18.06
C ILE A 218 19.71 20.54 16.54
N ASP A 219 20.92 20.58 16.01
CA ASP A 219 21.15 20.77 14.57
C ASP A 219 21.37 19.47 13.83
N ASP A 220 21.41 18.34 14.52
CA ASP A 220 21.78 17.10 13.89
C ASP A 220 21.14 15.88 14.57
N ILE A 221 19.97 15.52 14.07
CA ILE A 221 19.25 14.32 14.52
C ILE A 221 19.30 13.25 13.45
N ARG A 222 19.62 12.03 13.88
CA ARG A 222 19.53 10.82 13.05
C ARG A 222 18.53 9.85 13.66
N PHE A 223 17.79 9.23 12.78
CA PHE A 223 16.83 8.19 13.13
C PHE A 223 17.35 6.84 12.66
N ASP A 224 17.00 5.79 13.37
CA ASP A 224 17.07 4.44 12.82
C ASP A 224 16.26 4.35 11.54
N THR A 225 16.53 3.35 10.73
CA THR A 225 15.71 3.08 9.55
C THR A 225 14.28 2.77 9.97
N ILE A 226 13.36 3.66 9.60
CA ILE A 226 11.94 3.47 9.89
C ILE A 226 11.28 2.81 8.69
N THR A 227 11.00 1.53 8.84
CA THR A 227 10.31 0.72 7.84
C THR A 227 9.32 -0.20 8.52
N TYR A 228 8.11 -0.34 7.95
CA TYR A 228 7.06 -1.19 8.47
C TYR A 228 6.12 -1.64 7.35
N LEU A 229 5.25 -2.59 7.66
CA LEU A 229 4.15 -2.98 6.78
C LEU A 229 2.90 -2.19 7.18
N THR A 230 2.15 -1.74 6.19
CA THR A 230 0.85 -1.09 6.38
C THR A 230 -0.27 -1.99 5.88
N ASP A 231 -1.39 -1.98 6.59
CA ASP A 231 -2.66 -2.59 6.20
C ASP A 231 -3.65 -1.59 5.58
N ASP A 232 -3.23 -0.32 5.47
CA ASP A 232 -4.02 0.68 4.78
C ASP A 232 -4.25 0.30 3.30
N THR A 233 -5.37 0.71 2.75
CA THR A 233 -5.60 0.67 1.31
C THR A 233 -4.52 1.45 0.57
N TRP A 234 -4.35 1.22 -0.74
CA TRP A 234 -3.43 2.04 -1.53
C TRP A 234 -3.86 3.50 -1.49
N PRO A 235 -2.94 4.48 -1.42
CA PRO A 235 -3.30 5.88 -1.36
C PRO A 235 -4.12 6.31 -2.58
N THR A 236 -5.10 7.16 -2.35
CA THR A 236 -5.97 7.72 -3.40
C THR A 236 -5.55 9.13 -3.81
N ALA A 237 -4.70 9.76 -3.02
CA ALA A 237 -4.08 11.05 -3.28
C ALA A 237 -2.75 11.16 -2.54
N PHE A 238 -1.85 12.00 -3.03
CA PHE A 238 -0.71 12.53 -2.28
C PHE A 238 -1.05 13.96 -1.84
N GLN A 239 -0.68 14.32 -0.60
CA GLN A 239 -0.90 15.66 -0.07
C GLN A 239 0.10 16.66 -0.64
#